data_21b3afccf503c5f1e554f3158906653a
#
_entry.id   21b3afccf503c5f1e554f3158906653a
#
_cell.length_a   1.000
_cell.length_b   1.000
_cell.length_c   1.000
_cell.angle_alpha   90.00
_cell.angle_beta   90.00
_cell.angle_gamma   90.00
#
_symmetry.space_group_name_H-M   'P 1'
#
loop_
_entity.id
_entity.type
_entity.pdbx_description
1 polymer ?
#
loop_
_entity_poly.entity_id
_entity_poly.type
_entity_poly.pdbx_seq_one_letter_code
_entity_poly.pdbx_strand_id
1 'polypeptide(L)'
;MALQGPIPVEFGLVFPAGVYAAGAFEPVRDFEASASGRFVQSKDKATGVPLWVVEVIDADHTARARTVKVKVAAQAQPVLPAGPAGSPFVPVEFTGLTVTPYVNQAGRLGYSLKASGIRAPGRPPGRPGPEGRESAA
;
A
#
# COMPACT_ATOMS: atom_id res chain seq x y z
N MET A 1 4.11 18.17 -21.97
CA MET A 1 4.59 17.45 -20.77
C MET A 1 3.96 16.07 -20.73
N ALA A 2 4.77 15.06 -20.50
CA ALA A 2 4.27 13.67 -20.52
C ALA A 2 3.74 13.18 -19.19
N LEU A 3 3.93 13.93 -18.11
CA LEU A 3 3.52 13.50 -16.80
C LEU A 3 1.99 13.59 -16.64
N GLN A 4 1.36 12.46 -16.43
CA GLN A 4 -0.08 12.39 -16.17
C GLN A 4 -0.37 11.11 -15.39
N GLY A 5 -1.44 11.16 -14.60
CA GLY A 5 -1.87 10.02 -13.82
C GLY A 5 -0.98 9.75 -12.61
N PRO A 6 -0.89 8.51 -12.17
CA PRO A 6 -0.09 8.15 -11.00
C PRO A 6 1.39 8.37 -11.24
N ILE A 7 2.06 8.88 -10.23
CA ILE A 7 3.47 9.23 -10.28
C ILE A 7 4.26 8.17 -9.51
N PRO A 8 5.20 7.44 -10.15
CA PRO A 8 6.02 6.47 -9.44
C PRO A 8 6.89 7.15 -8.39
N VAL A 9 6.95 6.55 -7.21
CA VAL A 9 7.78 7.07 -6.11
C VAL A 9 8.45 5.90 -5.41
N GLU A 10 9.53 6.20 -4.71
CA GLU A 10 10.19 5.18 -3.91
C GLU A 10 9.57 5.10 -2.53
N PHE A 11 9.45 3.89 -2.03
CA PHE A 11 8.83 3.65 -0.73
C PHE A 11 9.52 4.46 0.37
N GLY A 12 10.85 4.47 0.41
CA GLY A 12 11.61 5.19 1.44
C GLY A 12 11.48 6.69 1.38
N LEU A 13 11.05 7.24 0.23
CA LEU A 13 10.78 8.66 0.11
C LEU A 13 9.48 9.03 0.81
N VAL A 14 8.48 8.17 0.70
CA VAL A 14 7.16 8.42 1.27
C VAL A 14 7.12 8.03 2.75
N PHE A 15 7.77 6.94 3.10
CA PHE A 15 7.77 6.39 4.46
C PHE A 15 9.20 6.18 4.93
N PRO A 16 9.93 7.27 5.24
CA PRO A 16 11.35 7.13 5.59
C PRO A 16 11.61 6.31 6.85
N ALA A 17 10.66 6.24 7.76
CA ALA A 17 10.79 5.43 8.97
C ALA A 17 10.10 4.08 8.87
N GLY A 18 9.51 3.77 7.69
CA GLY A 18 8.77 2.53 7.49
C GLY A 18 7.35 2.61 7.96
N VAL A 19 6.59 1.55 7.67
CA VAL A 19 5.18 1.45 8.06
C VAL A 19 4.88 0.06 8.61
N TYR A 20 3.78 -0.02 9.36
CA TYR A 20 3.25 -1.27 9.91
C TYR A 20 1.83 -1.44 9.41
N ALA A 21 1.52 -2.60 8.85
CA ALA A 21 0.14 -2.92 8.49
C ALA A 21 -0.66 -3.11 9.77
N ALA A 22 -1.82 -2.47 9.83
CA ALA A 22 -2.66 -2.48 11.03
C ALA A 22 -3.88 -3.39 10.89
N GLY A 23 -3.96 -4.15 9.81
CA GLY A 23 -5.08 -5.06 9.58
C GLY A 23 -4.89 -5.82 8.29
N ALA A 24 -5.89 -6.60 7.93
CA ALA A 24 -5.85 -7.39 6.70
C ALA A 24 -6.26 -6.54 5.51
N PHE A 25 -5.94 -7.03 4.32
CA PHE A 25 -6.43 -6.41 3.10
C PHE A 25 -7.93 -6.59 2.97
N GLU A 26 -8.60 -5.56 2.45
CA GLU A 26 -10.02 -5.60 2.17
C GLU A 26 -10.26 -5.18 0.72
N PRO A 27 -11.31 -5.72 0.07
CA PRO A 27 -11.61 -5.28 -1.28
C PRO A 27 -12.10 -3.83 -1.29
N VAL A 28 -11.66 -3.08 -2.29
CA VAL A 28 -12.11 -1.70 -2.46
C VAL A 28 -13.48 -1.71 -3.13
N ARG A 29 -14.45 -1.03 -2.54
CA ARG A 29 -15.80 -0.99 -3.09
C ARG A 29 -15.88 0.01 -4.25
N ASP A 30 -16.47 -0.40 -5.34
CA ASP A 30 -16.88 0.49 -6.41
C ASP A 30 -18.28 1.00 -6.09
N PHE A 31 -18.38 2.23 -5.61
CA PHE A 31 -19.65 2.76 -5.13
C PHE A 31 -20.68 2.92 -6.25
N GLU A 32 -20.26 3.29 -7.45
CA GLU A 32 -21.19 3.45 -8.56
C GLU A 32 -21.75 2.10 -9.00
N ALA A 33 -20.88 1.13 -9.21
CA ALA A 33 -21.33 -0.19 -9.63
C ALA A 33 -22.09 -0.92 -8.52
N SER A 34 -21.87 -0.54 -7.27
CA SER A 34 -22.53 -1.15 -6.12
C SER A 34 -23.85 -0.48 -5.77
N ALA A 35 -24.29 0.51 -6.56
CA ALA A 35 -25.49 1.30 -6.24
C ALA A 35 -26.76 0.47 -6.19
N SER A 36 -26.78 -0.70 -6.85
CA SER A 36 -27.94 -1.58 -6.84
C SER A 36 -28.05 -2.45 -5.60
N GLY A 37 -27.20 -2.25 -4.61
CA GLY A 37 -27.20 -3.06 -3.38
C GLY A 37 -26.29 -4.26 -3.43
N ARG A 38 -25.69 -4.54 -4.59
CA ARG A 38 -24.74 -5.65 -4.75
C ARG A 38 -23.32 -5.09 -4.60
N PHE A 39 -22.49 -5.76 -3.81
CA PHE A 39 -21.09 -5.37 -3.66
C PHE A 39 -20.35 -5.65 -4.97
N VAL A 40 -19.67 -4.63 -5.49
CA VAL A 40 -18.80 -4.75 -6.65
C VAL A 40 -17.45 -4.21 -6.27
N GLN A 41 -16.40 -5.00 -6.49
CA GLN A 41 -15.04 -4.59 -6.18
C GLN A 41 -14.50 -3.66 -7.25
N SER A 42 -13.86 -2.58 -6.82
CA SER A 42 -13.23 -1.64 -7.73
C SER A 42 -12.03 -2.29 -8.41
N LYS A 43 -11.73 -1.83 -9.62
CA LYS A 43 -10.61 -2.35 -10.42
C LYS A 43 -9.70 -1.21 -10.82
N ASP A 44 -8.42 -1.54 -11.01
CA ASP A 44 -7.45 -0.60 -11.54
C ASP A 44 -7.85 -0.22 -12.96
N LYS A 45 -8.02 1.07 -13.21
CA LYS A 45 -8.49 1.53 -14.51
C LYS A 45 -7.52 1.22 -15.64
N ALA A 46 -6.23 1.14 -15.34
CA ALA A 46 -5.23 0.89 -16.37
C ALA A 46 -5.14 -0.59 -16.75
N THR A 47 -5.38 -1.51 -15.81
CA THR A 47 -5.13 -2.93 -16.03
C THR A 47 -6.36 -3.80 -15.87
N GLY A 48 -7.42 -3.30 -15.24
CA GLY A 48 -8.60 -4.10 -14.92
C GLY A 48 -8.42 -5.04 -13.75
N VAL A 49 -7.29 -4.98 -13.07
CA VAL A 49 -7.00 -5.86 -11.94
C VAL A 49 -7.75 -5.37 -10.70
N PRO A 50 -8.35 -6.29 -9.91
CA PRO A 50 -9.07 -5.88 -8.71
C PRO A 50 -8.19 -5.14 -7.71
N LEU A 51 -8.78 -4.17 -7.01
CA LEU A 51 -8.07 -3.36 -6.02
C LEU A 51 -8.42 -3.82 -4.61
N TRP A 52 -7.39 -3.87 -3.79
CA TRP A 52 -7.47 -4.18 -2.36
C TRP A 52 -6.88 -3.02 -1.59
N VAL A 53 -7.32 -2.82 -0.36
CA VAL A 53 -6.80 -1.73 0.46
C VAL A 53 -6.34 -2.29 1.80
N VAL A 54 -5.23 -1.76 2.30
CA VAL A 54 -4.74 -2.06 3.63
C VAL A 54 -4.45 -0.75 4.34
N GLU A 55 -4.77 -0.70 5.63
CA GLU A 55 -4.45 0.45 6.45
C GLU A 55 -3.09 0.23 7.09
N VAL A 56 -2.24 1.25 7.02
CA VAL A 56 -0.89 1.18 7.59
C VAL A 56 -0.68 2.35 8.54
N ILE A 57 0.21 2.14 9.50
CA ILE A 57 0.61 3.18 10.45
C ILE A 57 2.03 3.59 10.09
N ASP A 58 2.22 4.88 9.86
CA ASP A 58 3.54 5.44 9.58
C ASP A 58 4.36 5.44 10.87
N ALA A 59 5.54 4.85 10.81
CA ALA A 59 6.42 4.78 11.97
C ALA A 59 7.04 6.13 12.32
N ASP A 60 7.01 7.10 11.40
CA ASP A 60 7.49 8.44 11.67
C ASP A 60 6.44 9.19 12.50
N HIS A 61 6.72 9.36 13.76
CA HIS A 61 5.76 9.99 14.68
C HIS A 61 5.55 11.48 14.40
N THR A 62 6.37 12.07 13.54
CA THR A 62 6.19 13.46 13.10
C THR A 62 5.39 13.55 11.80
N ALA A 63 5.00 12.41 11.23
CA ALA A 63 4.24 12.42 9.98
C ALA A 63 2.90 13.14 10.17
N ARG A 64 2.50 13.83 9.12
CA ARG A 64 1.25 14.58 9.12
C ARG A 64 0.06 13.65 9.28
N ALA A 65 0.08 12.53 8.56
CA ALA A 65 -0.94 11.51 8.68
C ALA A 65 -0.27 10.24 9.19
N ARG A 66 -0.64 9.82 10.40
CA ARG A 66 -0.06 8.62 11.01
C ARG A 66 -0.68 7.35 10.42
N THR A 67 -1.93 7.41 10.04
CA THR A 67 -2.65 6.28 9.49
C THR A 67 -2.96 6.57 8.04
N VAL A 68 -2.57 5.67 7.15
CA VAL A 68 -2.67 5.86 5.70
C VAL A 68 -3.24 4.59 5.09
N LYS A 69 -4.06 4.74 4.06
CA LYS A 69 -4.58 3.61 3.30
C LYS A 69 -3.81 3.48 2.00
N VAL A 70 -3.37 2.26 1.70
CA VAL A 70 -2.64 1.97 0.47
C VAL A 70 -3.42 0.92 -0.31
N LYS A 71 -3.66 1.19 -1.59
CA LYS A 71 -4.34 0.26 -2.49
C LYS A 71 -3.31 -0.61 -3.18
N VAL A 72 -3.64 -1.89 -3.36
CA VAL A 72 -2.80 -2.83 -4.08
C VAL A 72 -3.66 -3.54 -5.11
N ALA A 73 -3.19 -3.57 -6.37
CA ALA A 73 -3.88 -4.26 -7.44
C ALA A 73 -3.40 -5.70 -7.48
N ALA A 74 -4.32 -6.66 -7.33
CA ALA A 74 -3.99 -8.08 -7.34
C ALA A 74 -5.21 -8.90 -7.71
N GLN A 75 -5.01 -10.01 -8.41
CA GLN A 75 -6.11 -10.89 -8.82
C GLN A 75 -6.75 -11.58 -7.62
N ALA A 76 -5.97 -11.86 -6.58
CA ALA A 76 -6.48 -12.44 -5.34
C ALA A 76 -6.05 -11.58 -4.17
N GLN A 77 -6.72 -11.76 -3.04
CA GLN A 77 -6.41 -10.98 -1.84
C GLN A 77 -4.93 -11.15 -1.48
N PRO A 78 -4.18 -10.03 -1.40
CA PRO A 78 -2.78 -10.11 -1.01
C PRO A 78 -2.63 -10.63 0.41
N VAL A 79 -1.50 -11.30 0.68
CA VAL A 79 -1.21 -11.88 1.98
C VAL A 79 -0.12 -11.04 2.63
N LEU A 80 -0.35 -10.66 3.89
CA LEU A 80 0.66 -9.93 4.64
C LEU A 80 1.86 -10.84 4.94
N PRO A 81 3.08 -10.28 4.99
CA PRO A 81 4.23 -11.05 5.46
C PRO A 81 4.02 -11.51 6.89
N ALA A 82 4.77 -12.52 7.30
CA ALA A 82 4.73 -12.96 8.69
C ALA A 82 5.32 -11.86 9.58
N GLY A 83 4.59 -11.54 10.64
CA GLY A 83 5.03 -10.52 11.58
C GLY A 83 5.57 -11.12 12.86
N PRO A 84 5.99 -10.28 13.79
CA PRO A 84 6.44 -10.76 15.10
C PRO A 84 5.33 -11.49 15.83
N ALA A 85 5.68 -12.56 16.53
CA ALA A 85 4.70 -13.33 17.28
C ALA A 85 4.02 -12.46 18.32
N GLY A 86 2.69 -12.53 18.38
CA GLY A 86 1.90 -11.80 19.36
C GLY A 86 1.69 -10.32 19.03
N SER A 87 2.20 -9.84 17.92
CA SER A 87 2.00 -8.46 17.53
C SER A 87 0.86 -8.34 16.53
N PRO A 88 -0.08 -7.40 16.72
CA PRO A 88 -1.11 -7.15 15.73
C PRO A 88 -0.62 -6.32 14.56
N PHE A 89 0.59 -5.79 14.62
CA PHE A 89 1.14 -4.92 13.59
C PHE A 89 2.29 -5.62 12.89
N VAL A 90 2.29 -5.55 11.55
CA VAL A 90 3.26 -6.25 10.73
C VAL A 90 4.07 -5.23 9.93
N PRO A 91 5.40 -5.18 10.09
CA PRO A 91 6.20 -4.27 9.26
C PRO A 91 6.15 -4.72 7.81
N VAL A 92 5.95 -3.77 6.90
CA VAL A 92 5.80 -4.05 5.47
C VAL A 92 6.48 -2.99 4.64
N GLU A 93 6.80 -3.35 3.39
CA GLU A 93 7.19 -2.42 2.34
C GLU A 93 6.30 -2.65 1.13
N PHE A 94 6.03 -1.59 0.39
CA PHE A 94 5.25 -1.67 -0.83
C PHE A 94 6.18 -1.58 -2.03
N THR A 95 5.90 -2.41 -3.05
CA THR A 95 6.65 -2.37 -4.31
C THR A 95 5.81 -1.69 -5.37
N GLY A 96 6.47 -1.02 -6.31
CA GLY A 96 5.76 -0.32 -7.38
C GLY A 96 4.82 0.76 -6.88
N LEU A 97 5.25 1.49 -5.86
CA LEU A 97 4.41 2.51 -5.24
C LEU A 97 4.22 3.69 -6.17
N THR A 98 2.99 4.18 -6.28
CA THR A 98 2.67 5.39 -7.02
C THR A 98 1.84 6.32 -6.14
N VAL A 99 1.93 7.61 -6.42
CA VAL A 99 1.13 8.62 -5.74
C VAL A 99 0.32 9.39 -6.76
N THR A 100 -0.95 9.65 -6.44
CA THR A 100 -1.82 10.48 -7.26
C THR A 100 -2.34 11.61 -6.40
N PRO A 101 -1.94 12.86 -6.65
CA PRO A 101 -2.49 13.98 -5.90
C PRO A 101 -3.93 14.24 -6.30
N TYR A 102 -4.73 14.67 -5.34
CA TYR A 102 -6.12 15.03 -5.60
C TYR A 102 -6.54 16.13 -4.62
N VAL A 103 -7.66 16.79 -4.94
CA VAL A 103 -8.24 17.78 -4.05
C VAL A 103 -9.48 17.17 -3.43
N ASN A 104 -9.53 17.13 -2.09
CA ASN A 104 -10.64 16.51 -1.38
C ASN A 104 -11.85 17.46 -1.31
N GLN A 105 -12.93 17.00 -0.70
CA GLN A 105 -14.15 17.79 -0.60
C GLN A 105 -13.98 19.07 0.20
N ALA A 106 -13.00 19.10 1.09
CA ALA A 106 -12.70 20.30 1.87
C ALA A 106 -11.81 21.28 1.12
N GLY A 107 -11.48 21.00 -0.15
CA GLY A 107 -10.62 21.86 -0.95
C GLY A 107 -9.14 21.73 -0.64
N ARG A 108 -8.73 20.66 0.04
CA ARG A 108 -7.35 20.47 0.44
C ARG A 108 -6.69 19.40 -0.40
N LEU A 109 -5.38 19.53 -0.57
CA LEU A 109 -4.58 18.57 -1.31
C LEU A 109 -4.46 17.28 -0.52
N GLY A 110 -4.74 16.16 -1.18
CA GLY A 110 -4.51 14.84 -0.64
C GLY A 110 -3.69 14.01 -1.61
N TYR A 111 -3.23 12.86 -1.15
CA TYR A 111 -2.44 11.93 -1.96
C TYR A 111 -3.04 10.55 -1.85
N SER A 112 -3.32 9.94 -2.99
CA SER A 112 -3.78 8.56 -3.07
C SER A 112 -2.58 7.66 -3.38
N LEU A 113 -2.39 6.61 -2.58
CA LEU A 113 -1.26 5.71 -2.73
C LEU A 113 -1.74 4.37 -3.29
N LYS A 114 -1.00 3.85 -4.25
CA LYS A 114 -1.27 2.55 -4.86
C LYS A 114 0.05 1.84 -5.08
N ALA A 115 0.08 0.54 -4.87
CA ALA A 115 1.26 -0.27 -5.05
C ALA A 115 0.94 -1.50 -5.90
N SER A 116 1.96 -2.10 -6.47
CA SER A 116 1.79 -3.34 -7.23
C SER A 116 1.99 -4.58 -6.35
N GLY A 117 2.56 -4.43 -5.17
CA GLY A 117 2.77 -5.55 -4.27
C GLY A 117 3.20 -5.11 -2.88
N ILE A 118 3.36 -6.10 -2.01
CA ILE A 118 3.75 -5.89 -0.63
C ILE A 118 4.76 -6.98 -0.26
N ARG A 119 5.69 -6.65 0.62
CA ARG A 119 6.72 -7.60 1.05
C ARG A 119 7.22 -7.24 2.44
N ALA A 120 8.00 -8.16 3.03
CA ALA A 120 8.68 -7.88 4.28
C ALA A 120 9.80 -6.85 4.06
N PRO A 121 10.04 -5.96 5.03
CA PRO A 121 11.07 -4.94 4.86
C PRO A 121 12.46 -5.51 4.70
N GLY A 122 13.29 -4.77 3.93
CA GLY A 122 14.70 -5.11 3.81
C GLY A 122 15.00 -6.27 2.89
N ARG A 123 13.99 -6.77 2.15
CA ARG A 123 14.20 -7.91 1.26
C ARG A 123 13.83 -7.56 -0.16
N PRO A 124 14.79 -7.07 -0.94
CA PRO A 124 14.52 -6.78 -2.35
C PRO A 124 14.10 -8.06 -3.07
N PRO A 125 13.16 -7.96 -4.02
CA PRO A 125 12.72 -9.13 -4.77
C PRO A 125 13.89 -9.83 -5.47
N GLY A 126 13.88 -11.17 -5.46
CA GLY A 126 14.88 -11.96 -6.15
C GLY A 126 16.23 -11.99 -5.47
N ARG A 127 16.33 -11.49 -4.27
CA ARG A 127 17.60 -11.42 -3.56
C ARG A 127 17.53 -12.26 -2.29
N PRO A 128 18.52 -13.10 -2.02
CA PRO A 128 18.51 -13.86 -0.80
C PRO A 128 18.63 -12.94 0.41
N GLY A 129 18.04 -13.35 1.51
CA GLY A 129 18.18 -12.60 2.75
C GLY A 129 19.60 -12.68 3.25
N PRO A 130 19.96 -11.79 4.18
CA PRO A 130 21.31 -11.83 4.74
C PRO A 130 21.42 -12.98 5.72
N GLU A 131 21.40 -14.07 5.22
CA GLU A 131 21.57 -15.14 5.98
C GLU A 131 22.90 -15.41 6.20
N GLY A 132 22.96 -15.58 6.42
CA GLY A 132 23.97 -15.47 6.42
C GLY A 132 24.41 -14.27 6.59
N ARG A 133 24.10 -13.91 6.74
CA ARG A 133 24.23 -12.85 6.77
C ARG A 133 23.49 -12.17 7.51
N GLU A 134 22.94 -12.66 7.79
CA GLU A 134 22.55 -12.16 8.13
C GLU A 134 22.36 -11.71 8.67
N SER A 135 22.67 -11.97 9.02
CA SER A 135 22.73 -11.44 9.20
C SER A 135 22.90 -10.98 9.34
N ALA A 136 23.30 -11.06 9.39
CA ALA A 136 23.68 -10.57 9.19
C ALA A 136 23.69 -10.15 9.29
N ALA A 137 23.76 -10.18 9.52
CA ALA A 137 23.81 -9.75 9.29
C ALA A 137 23.83 -9.48 9.17
#